data_95e75eff6d70c58c7bb201dadc195a51
#
_entry.id   95e75eff6d70c58c7bb201dadc195a51
#
_cell.length_a   1.000
_cell.length_b   1.000
_cell.length_c   1.000
_cell.angle_alpha   90.00
_cell.angle_beta   90.00
_cell.angle_gamma   90.00
#
_symmetry.space_group_name_H-M   'P 1'
#
loop_
_entity.id
_entity.type
_entity.pdbx_description
1 polymer ?
#
loop_
_entity_poly.entity_id
_entity_poly.type
_entity_poly.pdbx_seq_one_letter_code
_entity_poly.pdbx_strand_id
1 'polypeptide(L)'
;MEIFSIDGAQIHAIDVGSRHAQLAVLIHGWSSSSFAMSPLIPILSRRFRCVAVDLPGYGESPPLRERATIGRYAQIIGRLITGLSEHPAVLVGHSMGGMISATLALQVPQLVDRMVLLCPTISGRLSFWINTFVSPITMIERIPLLDRFLSLLEPSMLYVTDSLMKPASFAERSAISEADYLRLRADARRPGQGQVRAECFVAMRNQDLSGRLRELETPALVIWGAEDNTVPLRDAGVIADEWTSADLRIIPKAGHWPHFETPEVTMRYIASYLGLPSIIGEPDVLVQPAEVTTQIAEFLANSQIGNGLNLAQRVRLAAHLERRRYAPGTLVDRTNQESTDLYLVQEGSLEIWSPPIEGDPDSQRLLMTVVSGQITGEMSLLDGGRRSADLRAGEDGVTLLALRRERLRALAEDDPALGNAVLWNIATALALRLRLANWQQQGLVRQLQVLRQEELQ
;
A
#
# COMPACT_ATOMS: atom_id res chain seq x y z
N MET A 1 -17.77 6.69 19.59
CA MET A 1 -17.35 7.89 18.84
C MET A 1 -16.63 8.82 19.81
N GLU A 2 -15.49 9.35 19.40
CA GLU A 2 -14.74 10.37 20.15
C GLU A 2 -14.92 11.73 19.50
N ILE A 3 -14.65 12.82 20.24
CA ILE A 3 -14.76 14.19 19.74
C ILE A 3 -13.42 14.87 19.96
N PHE A 4 -12.81 15.35 18.87
CA PHE A 4 -11.57 16.09 18.89
C PHE A 4 -11.81 17.57 18.63
N SER A 5 -11.20 18.46 19.43
CA SER A 5 -11.27 19.90 19.23
C SER A 5 -9.98 20.37 18.56
N ILE A 6 -10.05 20.77 17.30
CA ILE A 6 -8.90 21.16 16.47
C ILE A 6 -9.14 22.55 15.87
N ASP A 7 -8.34 23.54 16.24
CA ASP A 7 -8.42 24.93 15.73
C ASP A 7 -9.85 25.50 15.76
N GLY A 8 -10.62 25.19 16.82
CA GLY A 8 -12.00 25.63 16.98
C GLY A 8 -13.04 24.81 16.19
N ALA A 9 -12.63 23.81 15.42
CA ALA A 9 -13.52 22.81 14.83
C ALA A 9 -13.71 21.64 15.79
N GLN A 10 -14.93 21.11 15.87
CA GLN A 10 -15.21 19.84 16.54
C GLN A 10 -15.29 18.73 15.49
N ILE A 11 -14.51 17.67 15.68
CA ILE A 11 -14.43 16.53 14.77
C ILE A 11 -14.91 15.29 15.52
N HIS A 12 -16.01 14.73 15.07
CA HIS A 12 -16.46 13.43 15.52
C HIS A 12 -15.68 12.36 14.76
N ALA A 13 -15.26 11.30 15.44
CA ALA A 13 -14.51 10.22 14.82
C ALA A 13 -14.79 8.88 15.50
N ILE A 14 -14.60 7.81 14.73
CA ILE A 14 -14.47 6.44 15.22
C ILE A 14 -13.00 6.23 15.52
N ASP A 15 -12.62 6.01 16.79
CA ASP A 15 -11.24 5.74 17.22
C ASP A 15 -11.16 4.30 17.70
N VAL A 16 -10.42 3.45 16.98
CA VAL A 16 -10.32 2.00 17.23
C VAL A 16 -8.88 1.54 17.06
N GLY A 17 -8.45 0.65 17.91
CA GLY A 17 -7.10 0.09 17.94
C GLY A 17 -6.28 0.55 19.14
N SER A 18 -5.04 0.07 19.24
CA SER A 18 -4.16 0.43 20.35
C SER A 18 -3.70 1.89 20.23
N ARG A 19 -3.77 2.65 21.32
CA ARG A 19 -3.28 4.05 21.36
C ARG A 19 -1.76 4.17 21.19
N HIS A 20 -1.03 3.07 21.35
CA HIS A 20 0.42 2.98 21.15
C HIS A 20 0.80 2.53 19.72
N ALA A 21 -0.19 2.13 18.91
CA ALA A 21 0.04 1.76 17.53
C ALA A 21 0.19 3.02 16.64
N GLN A 22 0.87 2.87 15.50
CA GLN A 22 0.97 3.92 14.51
C GLN A 22 -0.43 4.40 14.10
N LEU A 23 -0.58 5.72 13.99
CA LEU A 23 -1.85 6.35 13.64
C LEU A 23 -2.18 6.11 12.15
N ALA A 24 -3.42 5.69 11.89
CA ALA A 24 -4.04 5.69 10.57
C ALA A 24 -5.26 6.60 10.59
N VAL A 25 -5.26 7.66 9.79
CA VAL A 25 -6.40 8.59 9.66
C VAL A 25 -7.19 8.23 8.40
N LEU A 26 -8.47 7.89 8.59
CA LEU A 26 -9.37 7.49 7.53
C LEU A 26 -10.28 8.67 7.16
N ILE A 27 -10.25 9.10 5.91
CA ILE A 27 -10.87 10.34 5.43
C ILE A 27 -11.87 10.01 4.32
N HIS A 28 -13.15 10.24 4.61
CA HIS A 28 -14.25 9.94 3.68
C HIS A 28 -14.33 10.93 2.51
N GLY A 29 -15.14 10.59 1.51
CA GLY A 29 -15.41 11.38 0.33
C GLY A 29 -16.47 12.48 0.53
N TRP A 30 -16.74 13.21 -0.54
CA TRP A 30 -17.81 14.19 -0.60
C TRP A 30 -19.17 13.56 -0.33
N SER A 31 -20.04 14.28 0.42
CA SER A 31 -21.39 13.83 0.73
C SER A 31 -21.44 12.48 1.45
N SER A 32 -20.56 12.26 2.43
CA SER A 32 -20.41 10.99 3.15
C SER A 32 -20.07 11.22 4.63
N SER A 33 -19.68 10.19 5.35
CA SER A 33 -19.27 10.21 6.76
C SER A 33 -18.15 9.18 7.01
N SER A 34 -17.68 9.10 8.26
CA SER A 34 -16.77 8.07 8.74
C SER A 34 -17.27 6.65 8.48
N PHE A 35 -18.59 6.44 8.36
CA PHE A 35 -19.17 5.15 8.00
C PHE A 35 -18.66 4.62 6.66
N ALA A 36 -18.41 5.51 5.69
CA ALA A 36 -17.87 5.12 4.39
C ALA A 36 -16.53 4.40 4.49
N MET A 37 -15.79 4.60 5.58
CA MET A 37 -14.48 3.97 5.81
C MET A 37 -14.59 2.71 6.68
N SER A 38 -15.80 2.38 7.16
CA SER A 38 -16.02 1.28 8.10
C SER A 38 -15.55 -0.10 7.61
N PRO A 39 -15.66 -0.48 6.32
CA PRO A 39 -15.17 -1.78 5.87
C PRO A 39 -13.65 -1.97 6.05
N LEU A 40 -12.89 -0.86 6.11
CA LEU A 40 -11.44 -0.88 6.24
C LEU A 40 -10.97 -1.02 7.70
N ILE A 41 -11.79 -0.59 8.66
CA ILE A 41 -11.42 -0.54 10.08
C ILE A 41 -11.02 -1.92 10.63
N PRO A 42 -11.75 -3.03 10.38
CA PRO A 42 -11.43 -4.33 10.98
C PRO A 42 -10.04 -4.86 10.60
N ILE A 43 -9.58 -4.60 9.38
CA ILE A 43 -8.25 -5.04 8.95
C ILE A 43 -7.15 -4.09 9.42
N LEU A 44 -7.38 -2.79 9.34
CA LEU A 44 -6.40 -1.77 9.71
C LEU A 44 -6.15 -1.73 11.22
N SER A 45 -7.21 -1.89 12.04
CA SER A 45 -7.11 -1.82 13.50
C SER A 45 -6.32 -2.97 14.13
N ARG A 46 -5.99 -4.01 13.36
CA ARG A 46 -5.08 -5.08 13.79
C ARG A 46 -3.66 -4.59 14.05
N ARG A 47 -3.26 -3.51 13.41
CA ARG A 47 -1.91 -2.96 13.48
C ARG A 47 -1.86 -1.47 13.78
N PHE A 48 -2.85 -0.72 13.33
CA PHE A 48 -2.91 0.72 13.44
C PHE A 48 -3.94 1.18 14.47
N ARG A 49 -3.73 2.35 15.06
CA ARG A 49 -4.82 3.11 15.68
C ARG A 49 -5.58 3.81 14.55
N CYS A 50 -6.79 3.36 14.27
CA CYS A 50 -7.64 3.87 13.22
C CYS A 50 -8.52 4.99 13.72
N VAL A 51 -8.34 6.19 13.18
CA VAL A 51 -9.20 7.35 13.47
C VAL A 51 -9.96 7.70 12.18
N ALA A 52 -11.21 7.21 12.06
CA ALA A 52 -12.08 7.53 10.93
C ALA A 52 -12.89 8.78 11.26
N VAL A 53 -12.59 9.88 10.60
CA VAL A 53 -13.14 11.19 10.91
C VAL A 53 -14.45 11.47 10.16
N ASP A 54 -15.39 12.15 10.80
CA ASP A 54 -16.39 12.94 10.11
C ASP A 54 -15.78 14.31 9.84
N LEU A 55 -15.55 14.64 8.57
CA LEU A 55 -15.04 15.97 8.20
C LEU A 55 -16.02 17.07 8.67
N PRO A 56 -15.54 18.26 9.08
CA PRO A 56 -16.41 19.34 9.53
C PRO A 56 -17.54 19.64 8.54
N GLY A 57 -18.78 19.60 9.03
CA GLY A 57 -20.01 19.74 8.25
C GLY A 57 -20.54 18.45 7.65
N TYR A 58 -19.94 17.31 7.93
CA TYR A 58 -20.42 15.99 7.55
C TYR A 58 -20.60 15.10 8.77
N GLY A 59 -21.37 14.03 8.61
CA GLY A 59 -21.65 13.08 9.69
C GLY A 59 -22.20 13.81 10.93
N GLU A 60 -21.58 13.59 12.08
CA GLU A 60 -21.91 14.25 13.36
C GLU A 60 -21.09 15.53 13.61
N SER A 61 -20.10 15.82 12.75
CA SER A 61 -19.24 17.00 12.92
C SER A 61 -19.94 18.29 12.51
N PRO A 62 -19.97 19.32 13.38
CA PRO A 62 -20.50 20.64 13.03
C PRO A 62 -19.75 21.28 11.85
N PRO A 63 -20.40 22.14 11.06
CA PRO A 63 -19.73 22.86 9.99
C PRO A 63 -18.71 23.87 10.54
N LEU A 64 -17.72 24.21 9.72
CA LEU A 64 -16.77 25.27 10.02
C LEU A 64 -17.50 26.62 10.07
N ARG A 65 -16.95 27.57 10.84
CA ARG A 65 -17.40 28.96 10.82
C ARG A 65 -17.03 29.67 9.51
N GLU A 66 -15.97 29.24 8.89
CA GLU A 66 -15.45 29.69 7.62
C GLU A 66 -15.83 28.74 6.49
N ARG A 67 -15.63 29.17 5.25
CA ARG A 67 -15.94 28.35 4.07
C ARG A 67 -15.07 27.11 4.01
N ALA A 68 -15.69 25.97 3.72
CA ALA A 68 -14.99 24.70 3.53
C ALA A 68 -14.13 24.72 2.24
N THR A 69 -12.86 24.38 2.37
CA THR A 69 -11.91 24.21 1.26
C THR A 69 -11.06 22.95 1.47
N ILE A 70 -10.52 22.39 0.37
CA ILE A 70 -9.64 21.20 0.45
C ILE A 70 -8.41 21.52 1.30
N GLY A 71 -7.78 22.68 1.08
CA GLY A 71 -6.61 23.10 1.87
C GLY A 71 -6.91 23.24 3.37
N ARG A 72 -8.12 23.75 3.73
CA ARG A 72 -8.50 23.87 5.14
C ARG A 72 -8.73 22.50 5.78
N TYR A 73 -9.37 21.58 5.09
CA TYR A 73 -9.49 20.20 5.59
C TYR A 73 -8.12 19.53 5.75
N ALA A 74 -7.21 19.70 4.79
CA ALA A 74 -5.84 19.19 4.90
C ALA A 74 -5.12 19.74 6.16
N GLN A 75 -5.24 21.03 6.44
CA GLN A 75 -4.70 21.64 7.66
C GLN A 75 -5.30 21.05 8.94
N ILE A 76 -6.63 20.89 8.97
CA ILE A 76 -7.34 20.29 10.13
C ILE A 76 -6.84 18.85 10.37
N ILE A 77 -6.73 18.04 9.31
CA ILE A 77 -6.20 16.67 9.41
C ILE A 77 -4.73 16.68 9.87
N GLY A 78 -3.91 17.58 9.35
CA GLY A 78 -2.53 17.74 9.80
C GLY A 78 -2.43 18.09 11.29
N ARG A 79 -3.30 18.99 11.79
CA ARG A 79 -3.38 19.33 13.23
C ARG A 79 -3.91 18.17 14.06
N LEU A 80 -4.86 17.40 13.55
CA LEU A 80 -5.34 16.18 14.21
C LEU A 80 -4.18 15.18 14.39
N ILE A 81 -3.39 14.95 13.35
CA ILE A 81 -2.23 14.04 13.40
C ILE A 81 -1.24 14.52 14.47
N THR A 82 -0.84 15.79 14.45
CA THR A 82 0.11 16.34 15.45
C THR A 82 -0.43 16.32 16.88
N GLY A 83 -1.75 16.37 17.05
CA GLY A 83 -2.38 16.24 18.37
C GLY A 83 -2.49 14.81 18.89
N LEU A 84 -2.41 13.80 18.01
CA LEU A 84 -2.62 12.39 18.36
C LEU A 84 -1.35 11.54 18.30
N SER A 85 -0.32 11.98 17.57
CA SER A 85 0.91 11.20 17.34
C SER A 85 2.12 12.12 17.17
N GLU A 86 3.26 11.69 17.70
CA GLU A 86 4.57 12.28 17.45
C GLU A 86 5.21 11.73 16.14
N HIS A 87 4.64 10.69 15.58
CA HIS A 87 5.13 10.02 14.37
C HIS A 87 4.23 10.29 13.17
N PRO A 88 4.77 10.20 11.94
CA PRO A 88 3.97 10.32 10.72
C PRO A 88 2.84 9.28 10.67
N ALA A 89 1.69 9.71 10.17
CA ALA A 89 0.50 8.87 10.08
C ALA A 89 0.35 8.22 8.70
N VAL A 90 -0.33 7.08 8.67
CA VAL A 90 -0.88 6.52 7.44
C VAL A 90 -2.18 7.26 7.11
N LEU A 91 -2.35 7.76 5.88
CA LEU A 91 -3.60 8.34 5.43
C LEU A 91 -4.35 7.35 4.55
N VAL A 92 -5.64 7.19 4.84
CA VAL A 92 -6.53 6.36 4.02
C VAL A 92 -7.66 7.24 3.53
N GLY A 93 -7.65 7.62 2.26
CA GLY A 93 -8.57 8.61 1.70
C GLY A 93 -9.44 8.05 0.58
N HIS A 94 -10.76 8.28 0.65
CA HIS A 94 -11.70 7.96 -0.41
C HIS A 94 -12.14 9.23 -1.15
N SER A 95 -12.06 9.24 -2.49
CA SER A 95 -12.60 10.32 -3.33
C SER A 95 -12.03 11.70 -2.94
N MET A 96 -12.85 12.63 -2.44
CA MET A 96 -12.43 13.93 -1.86
C MET A 96 -11.41 13.74 -0.73
N GLY A 97 -11.57 12.70 0.11
CA GLY A 97 -10.60 12.36 1.15
C GLY A 97 -9.22 12.02 0.60
N GLY A 98 -9.17 11.43 -0.60
CA GLY A 98 -7.92 11.21 -1.33
C GLY A 98 -7.26 12.51 -1.78
N MET A 99 -8.04 13.47 -2.30
CA MET A 99 -7.55 14.81 -2.64
C MET A 99 -7.02 15.56 -1.40
N ILE A 100 -7.72 15.45 -0.26
CA ILE A 100 -7.28 16.03 1.02
C ILE A 100 -5.96 15.41 1.46
N SER A 101 -5.83 14.08 1.37
CA SER A 101 -4.61 13.34 1.74
C SER A 101 -3.41 13.76 0.88
N ALA A 102 -3.57 13.79 -0.45
CA ALA A 102 -2.53 14.24 -1.36
C ALA A 102 -2.15 15.70 -1.14
N THR A 103 -3.14 16.58 -0.86
CA THR A 103 -2.89 17.98 -0.53
C THR A 103 -2.10 18.13 0.77
N LEU A 104 -2.40 17.35 1.80
CA LEU A 104 -1.62 17.35 3.05
C LEU A 104 -0.18 16.88 2.82
N ALA A 105 0.01 15.79 2.07
CA ALA A 105 1.33 15.28 1.75
C ALA A 105 2.18 16.27 0.94
N LEU A 106 1.56 17.07 0.05
CA LEU A 106 2.23 18.16 -0.67
C LEU A 106 2.60 19.34 0.24
N GLN A 107 1.79 19.63 1.25
CA GLN A 107 2.01 20.79 2.14
C GLN A 107 2.95 20.46 3.30
N VAL A 108 2.82 19.29 3.90
CA VAL A 108 3.51 18.89 5.12
C VAL A 108 3.89 17.39 5.04
N PRO A 109 4.80 17.00 4.11
CA PRO A 109 5.14 15.61 3.84
C PRO A 109 5.62 14.84 5.08
N GLN A 110 6.28 15.52 6.02
CA GLN A 110 6.78 14.91 7.26
C GLN A 110 5.68 14.39 8.20
N LEU A 111 4.42 14.75 7.99
CA LEU A 111 3.30 14.21 8.76
C LEU A 111 2.72 12.92 8.17
N VAL A 112 3.13 12.54 6.96
CA VAL A 112 2.53 11.44 6.20
C VAL A 112 3.57 10.36 5.91
N ASP A 113 3.42 9.19 6.52
CA ASP A 113 4.28 8.03 6.29
C ASP A 113 4.01 7.42 4.90
N ARG A 114 2.77 7.12 4.62
CA ARG A 114 2.29 6.59 3.34
C ARG A 114 0.80 6.80 3.19
N MET A 115 0.29 6.56 1.97
CA MET A 115 -1.13 6.75 1.68
C MET A 115 -1.76 5.50 1.05
N VAL A 116 -3.05 5.28 1.37
CA VAL A 116 -3.95 4.38 0.64
C VAL A 116 -5.11 5.22 0.12
N LEU A 117 -5.22 5.36 -1.19
CA LEU A 117 -6.21 6.22 -1.82
C LEU A 117 -7.17 5.38 -2.65
N LEU A 118 -8.47 5.55 -2.41
CA LEU A 118 -9.54 4.84 -3.11
C LEU A 118 -10.26 5.83 -4.03
N CYS A 119 -10.18 5.63 -5.33
CA CYS A 119 -10.79 6.49 -6.35
C CYS A 119 -10.61 7.99 -6.05
N PRO A 120 -9.39 8.49 -5.79
CA PRO A 120 -9.18 9.86 -5.35
C PRO A 120 -9.55 10.86 -6.45
N THR A 121 -10.16 11.98 -6.08
CA THR A 121 -10.31 13.13 -6.98
C THR A 121 -8.95 13.82 -7.12
N ILE A 122 -8.46 14.01 -8.35
CA ILE A 122 -7.16 14.63 -8.63
C ILE A 122 -7.33 15.95 -9.36
N SER A 123 -7.95 15.93 -10.56
CA SER A 123 -8.10 17.13 -11.39
C SER A 123 -9.29 18.01 -11.00
N GLY A 124 -10.11 17.59 -10.03
CA GLY A 124 -11.37 18.25 -9.68
C GLY A 124 -12.46 18.13 -10.75
N ARG A 125 -12.20 17.43 -11.85
CA ARG A 125 -13.16 17.22 -12.93
C ARG A 125 -13.92 15.94 -12.69
N LEU A 126 -15.21 16.09 -12.36
CA LEU A 126 -16.10 14.97 -12.16
C LEU A 126 -16.76 14.52 -13.49
N SER A 127 -17.39 13.34 -13.48
CA SER A 127 -18.01 12.77 -14.68
C SER A 127 -19.12 13.67 -15.25
N PHE A 128 -19.49 13.42 -16.50
CA PHE A 128 -20.61 14.10 -17.16
C PHE A 128 -21.90 13.96 -16.37
N TRP A 129 -22.19 12.78 -15.83
CA TRP A 129 -23.37 12.50 -15.02
C TRP A 129 -23.44 13.36 -13.77
N ILE A 130 -22.35 13.44 -13.00
CA ILE A 130 -22.29 14.27 -11.80
C ILE A 130 -22.46 15.74 -12.17
N ASN A 131 -21.80 16.22 -13.22
CA ASN A 131 -21.90 17.62 -13.62
C ASN A 131 -23.29 18.00 -14.13
N THR A 132 -23.99 17.09 -14.81
CA THR A 132 -25.28 17.40 -15.44
C THR A 132 -26.45 17.25 -14.49
N PHE A 133 -26.44 16.21 -13.64
CA PHE A 133 -27.61 15.87 -12.82
C PHE A 133 -27.43 16.22 -11.34
N VAL A 134 -26.22 16.10 -10.80
CA VAL A 134 -25.96 16.34 -9.37
C VAL A 134 -25.60 17.80 -9.09
N SER A 135 -24.81 18.41 -9.95
CA SER A 135 -24.33 19.78 -9.79
C SER A 135 -25.46 20.81 -9.62
N PRO A 136 -26.55 20.81 -10.44
CA PRO A 136 -27.64 21.78 -10.27
C PRO A 136 -28.34 21.64 -8.92
N ILE A 137 -28.61 20.41 -8.48
CA ILE A 137 -29.26 20.13 -7.18
C ILE A 137 -28.36 20.61 -6.05
N THR A 138 -27.09 20.28 -6.08
CA THR A 138 -26.11 20.70 -5.07
C THR A 138 -26.00 22.23 -4.97
N MET A 139 -26.10 22.95 -6.10
CA MET A 139 -26.08 24.43 -6.08
C MET A 139 -27.34 25.03 -5.47
N ILE A 140 -28.49 24.40 -5.65
CA ILE A 140 -29.76 24.83 -5.02
C ILE A 140 -29.71 24.59 -3.51
N GLU A 141 -29.14 23.46 -3.06
CA GLU A 141 -28.96 23.13 -1.64
C GLU A 141 -28.11 24.14 -0.86
N ARG A 142 -27.34 24.99 -1.55
CA ARG A 142 -26.58 26.07 -0.94
C ARG A 142 -27.45 27.09 -0.21
N ILE A 143 -28.72 27.16 -0.57
CA ILE A 143 -29.69 28.07 0.04
C ILE A 143 -30.40 27.34 1.19
N PRO A 144 -30.22 27.70 2.49
CA PRO A 144 -30.68 26.92 3.63
C PRO A 144 -32.21 26.68 3.65
N LEU A 145 -32.98 27.61 3.11
CA LEU A 145 -34.44 27.48 3.02
C LEU A 145 -34.85 26.40 2.00
N LEU A 146 -34.12 26.33 0.87
CA LEU A 146 -34.36 25.35 -0.18
C LEU A 146 -33.81 23.97 0.20
N ASP A 147 -32.71 23.88 0.93
CA ASP A 147 -32.21 22.63 1.50
C ASP A 147 -33.23 21.94 2.39
N ARG A 148 -33.88 22.72 3.31
CA ARG A 148 -34.96 22.22 4.16
C ARG A 148 -36.21 21.82 3.36
N PHE A 149 -36.53 22.56 2.33
CA PHE A 149 -37.68 22.26 1.47
C PHE A 149 -37.43 20.99 0.61
N LEU A 150 -36.26 20.87 0.05
CA LEU A 150 -35.87 19.67 -0.69
C LEU A 150 -35.83 18.43 0.21
N SER A 151 -35.38 18.57 1.45
CA SER A 151 -35.41 17.50 2.45
C SER A 151 -36.81 17.01 2.78
N LEU A 152 -37.81 17.88 2.74
CA LEU A 152 -39.23 17.53 2.93
C LEU A 152 -39.83 16.81 1.71
N LEU A 153 -39.35 17.15 0.50
CA LEU A 153 -39.81 16.51 -0.75
C LEU A 153 -39.09 15.20 -1.04
N GLU A 154 -38.00 14.94 -0.34
CA GLU A 154 -37.10 13.80 -0.58
C GLU A 154 -37.81 12.44 -0.64
N PRO A 155 -38.75 12.08 0.26
CA PRO A 155 -39.46 10.80 0.18
C PRO A 155 -40.14 10.54 -1.15
N SER A 156 -40.63 11.60 -1.80
CA SER A 156 -41.31 11.51 -3.10
C SER A 156 -40.35 11.50 -4.30
N MET A 157 -39.16 12.08 -4.14
CA MET A 157 -38.12 12.15 -5.18
C MET A 157 -37.08 11.01 -5.10
N LEU A 158 -37.18 10.19 -4.07
CA LEU A 158 -36.19 9.13 -3.75
C LEU A 158 -35.94 8.20 -4.92
N TYR A 159 -36.97 7.74 -5.60
CA TYR A 159 -36.87 6.81 -6.72
C TYR A 159 -36.10 7.41 -7.92
N VAL A 160 -36.37 8.67 -8.24
CA VAL A 160 -35.76 9.36 -9.38
C VAL A 160 -34.26 9.61 -9.11
N THR A 161 -33.95 10.11 -7.91
CA THR A 161 -32.55 10.41 -7.53
C THR A 161 -31.72 9.15 -7.37
N ASP A 162 -32.27 8.06 -6.86
CA ASP A 162 -31.60 6.76 -6.77
C ASP A 162 -31.31 6.17 -8.15
N SER A 163 -32.28 6.25 -9.05
CA SER A 163 -32.10 5.74 -10.42
C SER A 163 -31.01 6.50 -11.19
N LEU A 164 -30.78 7.77 -10.83
CA LEU A 164 -29.72 8.59 -11.42
C LEU A 164 -28.35 8.37 -10.74
N MET A 165 -28.33 8.17 -9.42
CA MET A 165 -27.09 8.06 -8.64
C MET A 165 -26.48 6.65 -8.63
N LYS A 166 -27.33 5.61 -8.70
CA LYS A 166 -26.87 4.21 -8.70
C LYS A 166 -25.85 3.91 -9.80
N PRO A 167 -26.11 4.22 -11.07
CA PRO A 167 -25.16 3.95 -12.15
C PRO A 167 -23.90 4.83 -12.10
N ALA A 168 -23.98 5.99 -11.44
CA ALA A 168 -22.83 6.87 -11.30
C ALA A 168 -21.85 6.37 -10.22
N SER A 169 -22.36 5.77 -9.15
CA SER A 169 -21.56 5.43 -7.96
C SER A 169 -21.12 3.98 -7.90
N PHE A 170 -21.90 3.04 -8.48
CA PHE A 170 -21.64 1.61 -8.39
C PHE A 170 -21.61 0.96 -9.79
N ALA A 171 -20.61 0.12 -10.02
CA ALA A 171 -20.56 -0.73 -11.21
C ALA A 171 -21.64 -1.83 -11.13
N GLU A 172 -21.70 -2.50 -9.97
CA GLU A 172 -22.67 -3.53 -9.69
C GLU A 172 -23.33 -3.30 -8.33
N ARG A 173 -24.59 -2.81 -8.34
CA ARG A 173 -25.35 -2.50 -7.13
C ARG A 173 -25.56 -3.69 -6.21
N SER A 174 -25.65 -4.90 -6.76
CA SER A 174 -25.82 -6.14 -6.00
C SER A 174 -24.60 -6.51 -5.14
N ALA A 175 -23.45 -5.95 -5.41
CA ALA A 175 -22.24 -6.19 -4.64
C ALA A 175 -22.23 -5.51 -3.26
N ILE A 176 -23.08 -4.49 -3.03
CA ILE A 176 -23.24 -3.82 -1.74
C ILE A 176 -24.52 -4.25 -1.04
N SER A 177 -24.47 -4.48 0.26
CA SER A 177 -25.65 -4.82 1.05
C SER A 177 -26.68 -3.68 1.02
N GLU A 178 -27.97 -4.02 1.12
CA GLU A 178 -29.04 -3.01 1.17
C GLU A 178 -28.89 -2.11 2.40
N ALA A 179 -28.46 -2.66 3.53
CA ALA A 179 -28.25 -1.90 4.77
C ALA A 179 -27.12 -0.87 4.62
N ASP A 180 -25.99 -1.26 4.03
CA ASP A 180 -24.85 -0.36 3.78
C ASP A 180 -25.23 0.73 2.78
N TYR A 181 -25.94 0.36 1.71
CA TYR A 181 -26.42 1.32 0.72
C TYR A 181 -27.36 2.37 1.33
N LEU A 182 -28.35 1.94 2.10
CA LEU A 182 -29.28 2.85 2.78
C LEU A 182 -28.54 3.76 3.76
N ARG A 183 -27.54 3.28 4.44
CA ARG A 183 -26.73 4.07 5.37
C ARG A 183 -25.88 5.11 4.63
N LEU A 184 -25.11 4.71 3.61
CA LEU A 184 -24.34 5.64 2.77
C LEU A 184 -25.23 6.74 2.19
N ARG A 185 -26.41 6.36 1.73
CA ARG A 185 -27.39 7.29 1.19
C ARG A 185 -27.94 8.25 2.24
N ALA A 186 -28.25 7.76 3.44
CA ALA A 186 -28.73 8.61 4.53
C ALA A 186 -27.68 9.67 4.91
N ASP A 187 -26.41 9.28 4.97
CA ASP A 187 -25.31 10.20 5.23
C ASP A 187 -25.12 11.21 4.08
N ALA A 188 -25.26 10.76 2.82
CA ALA A 188 -25.14 11.64 1.65
C ALA A 188 -26.21 12.74 1.61
N ARG A 189 -27.36 12.52 2.27
CA ARG A 189 -28.52 13.41 2.24
C ARG A 189 -28.91 13.97 3.59
N ARG A 190 -28.01 13.92 4.53
CA ARG A 190 -28.29 14.39 5.89
C ARG A 190 -28.78 15.86 5.88
N PRO A 191 -29.93 16.14 6.47
CA PRO A 191 -30.49 17.50 6.51
C PRO A 191 -29.55 18.49 7.17
N GLY A 192 -29.51 19.73 6.65
CA GLY A 192 -28.66 20.81 7.18
C GLY A 192 -27.21 20.80 6.71
N GLN A 193 -26.81 19.83 5.88
CA GLN A 193 -25.45 19.74 5.31
C GLN A 193 -25.34 20.26 3.87
N GLY A 194 -26.43 20.74 3.28
CA GLY A 194 -26.49 21.19 1.90
C GLY A 194 -25.49 22.30 1.56
N GLN A 195 -25.35 23.30 2.44
CA GLN A 195 -24.36 24.36 2.24
C GLN A 195 -22.93 23.82 2.16
N VAL A 196 -22.51 22.93 3.08
CA VAL A 196 -21.17 22.36 3.09
C VAL A 196 -20.96 21.44 1.87
N ARG A 197 -22.00 20.68 1.48
CA ARG A 197 -21.94 19.88 0.24
C ARG A 197 -21.64 20.77 -0.98
N ALA A 198 -22.36 21.88 -1.11
CA ALA A 198 -22.14 22.83 -2.20
C ALA A 198 -20.76 23.49 -2.16
N GLU A 199 -20.29 23.89 -0.99
CA GLU A 199 -18.97 24.49 -0.80
C GLU A 199 -17.85 23.52 -1.17
N CYS A 200 -17.92 22.25 -0.70
CA CYS A 200 -16.95 21.22 -0.99
C CYS A 200 -16.97 20.81 -2.47
N PHE A 201 -18.16 20.77 -3.10
CA PHE A 201 -18.26 20.51 -4.53
C PHE A 201 -17.50 21.57 -5.35
N VAL A 202 -17.66 22.85 -5.00
CA VAL A 202 -16.91 23.94 -5.63
C VAL A 202 -15.42 23.85 -5.27
N ALA A 203 -15.07 23.52 -4.02
CA ALA A 203 -13.70 23.39 -3.57
C ALA A 203 -12.93 22.31 -4.34
N MET A 204 -13.53 21.13 -4.54
CA MET A 204 -12.93 20.06 -5.37
C MET A 204 -12.69 20.50 -6.81
N ARG A 205 -13.67 21.17 -7.43
CA ARG A 205 -13.57 21.65 -8.82
C ARG A 205 -12.51 22.74 -9.01
N ASN A 206 -12.23 23.51 -7.98
CA ASN A 206 -11.23 24.57 -8.00
C ASN A 206 -9.83 24.08 -7.61
N GLN A 207 -9.71 22.85 -7.13
CA GLN A 207 -8.45 22.23 -6.74
C GLN A 207 -8.02 21.24 -7.81
N ASP A 208 -7.05 21.62 -8.63
CA ASP A 208 -6.42 20.73 -9.61
C ASP A 208 -5.01 20.37 -9.10
N LEU A 209 -4.77 19.09 -8.86
CA LEU A 209 -3.48 18.56 -8.44
C LEU A 209 -2.63 18.06 -9.62
N SER A 210 -3.18 18.08 -10.85
CA SER A 210 -2.42 17.72 -12.06
C SER A 210 -1.20 18.64 -12.22
N GLY A 211 -0.07 18.07 -12.60
CA GLY A 211 1.20 18.79 -12.69
C GLY A 211 1.95 18.88 -11.35
N ARG A 212 1.28 18.65 -10.22
CA ARG A 212 1.86 18.69 -8.88
C ARG A 212 2.13 17.33 -8.27
N LEU A 213 1.54 16.25 -8.79
CA LEU A 213 1.74 14.91 -8.24
C LEU A 213 3.20 14.44 -8.34
N ARG A 214 3.97 15.00 -9.30
CA ARG A 214 5.42 14.77 -9.41
C ARG A 214 6.24 15.30 -8.22
N GLU A 215 5.67 16.19 -7.41
CA GLU A 215 6.28 16.72 -6.19
C GLU A 215 6.11 15.74 -5.01
N LEU A 216 5.24 14.72 -5.14
CA LEU A 216 4.95 13.75 -4.10
C LEU A 216 6.02 12.65 -4.06
N GLU A 217 6.80 12.64 -3.00
CA GLU A 217 7.74 11.56 -2.68
C GLU A 217 7.10 10.50 -1.77
N THR A 218 6.01 10.87 -1.08
CA THR A 218 5.28 9.98 -0.16
C THR A 218 4.75 8.75 -0.91
N PRO A 219 5.07 7.53 -0.46
CA PRO A 219 4.56 6.31 -1.08
C PRO A 219 3.04 6.23 -0.99
N ALA A 220 2.40 5.77 -2.07
CA ALA A 220 0.95 5.58 -2.09
C ALA A 220 0.55 4.28 -2.79
N LEU A 221 -0.46 3.60 -2.24
CA LEU A 221 -1.28 2.65 -2.97
C LEU A 221 -2.53 3.39 -3.44
N VAL A 222 -2.76 3.41 -4.75
CA VAL A 222 -3.97 4.00 -5.33
C VAL A 222 -4.80 2.88 -5.96
N ILE A 223 -6.02 2.71 -5.46
CA ILE A 223 -6.98 1.71 -5.96
C ILE A 223 -8.09 2.44 -6.70
N TRP A 224 -8.39 1.98 -7.90
CA TRP A 224 -9.45 2.56 -8.74
C TRP A 224 -10.37 1.50 -9.31
N GLY A 225 -11.68 1.75 -9.30
CA GLY A 225 -12.63 0.93 -10.04
C GLY A 225 -12.58 1.24 -11.53
N ALA A 226 -12.48 0.21 -12.36
CA ALA A 226 -12.44 0.37 -13.82
C ALA A 226 -13.72 1.02 -14.39
N GLU A 227 -14.82 0.88 -13.68
CA GLU A 227 -16.16 1.35 -14.06
C GLU A 227 -16.62 2.55 -13.20
N ASP A 228 -15.66 3.33 -12.66
CA ASP A 228 -15.95 4.53 -11.88
C ASP A 228 -16.54 5.63 -12.77
N ASN A 229 -17.83 5.83 -12.60
CA ASN A 229 -18.61 6.87 -13.30
C ASN A 229 -18.77 8.16 -12.48
N THR A 230 -18.13 8.24 -11.30
CA THR A 230 -18.12 9.46 -10.46
C THR A 230 -16.87 10.28 -10.71
N VAL A 231 -15.69 9.68 -10.52
CA VAL A 231 -14.39 10.29 -10.83
C VAL A 231 -13.79 9.56 -12.04
N PRO A 232 -13.61 10.25 -13.17
CA PRO A 232 -13.19 9.60 -14.40
C PRO A 232 -11.84 8.91 -14.29
N LEU A 233 -11.70 7.74 -14.92
CA LEU A 233 -10.45 6.97 -14.98
C LEU A 233 -9.27 7.76 -15.60
N ARG A 234 -9.56 8.89 -16.26
CA ARG A 234 -8.54 9.84 -16.72
C ARG A 234 -7.64 10.32 -15.57
N ASP A 235 -8.18 10.53 -14.37
CA ASP A 235 -7.40 10.96 -13.21
C ASP A 235 -6.44 9.85 -12.74
N ALA A 236 -6.77 8.57 -12.96
CA ALA A 236 -5.82 7.47 -12.77
C ALA A 236 -4.66 7.53 -13.77
N GLY A 237 -4.91 7.95 -15.01
CA GLY A 237 -3.86 8.21 -15.99
C GLY A 237 -2.89 9.32 -15.55
N VAL A 238 -3.41 10.41 -14.98
CA VAL A 238 -2.57 11.49 -14.41
C VAL A 238 -1.68 10.96 -13.29
N ILE A 239 -2.20 10.09 -12.42
CA ILE A 239 -1.41 9.45 -11.36
C ILE A 239 -0.29 8.59 -11.97
N ALA A 240 -0.61 7.75 -12.94
CA ALA A 240 0.37 6.88 -13.60
C ALA A 240 1.50 7.67 -14.27
N ASP A 241 1.18 8.81 -14.86
CA ASP A 241 2.14 9.65 -15.58
C ASP A 241 3.01 10.53 -14.65
N GLU A 242 2.46 10.96 -13.52
CA GLU A 242 3.12 11.99 -12.70
C GLU A 242 3.65 11.49 -11.36
N TRP A 243 3.02 10.47 -10.74
CA TRP A 243 3.35 10.05 -9.37
C TRP A 243 4.14 8.76 -9.35
N THR A 244 5.45 8.86 -9.49
CA THR A 244 6.36 7.71 -9.63
C THR A 244 6.44 6.80 -8.41
N SER A 245 6.13 7.31 -7.21
CA SER A 245 6.09 6.52 -5.97
C SER A 245 4.70 5.92 -5.66
N ALA A 246 3.71 6.07 -6.55
CA ALA A 246 2.40 5.47 -6.42
C ALA A 246 2.33 4.08 -7.06
N ASP A 247 1.73 3.14 -6.34
CA ASP A 247 1.32 1.83 -6.84
C ASP A 247 -0.15 1.91 -7.25
N LEU A 248 -0.43 2.06 -8.54
CA LEU A 248 -1.79 2.19 -9.08
C LEU A 248 -2.36 0.80 -9.40
N ARG A 249 -3.55 0.50 -8.84
CA ARG A 249 -4.32 -0.72 -9.06
C ARG A 249 -5.70 -0.40 -9.60
N ILE A 250 -6.03 -0.92 -10.77
CA ILE A 250 -7.35 -0.79 -11.38
C ILE A 250 -8.08 -2.11 -11.21
N ILE A 251 -9.23 -2.07 -10.51
CA ILE A 251 -10.04 -3.26 -10.22
C ILE A 251 -11.18 -3.34 -11.23
N PRO A 252 -11.26 -4.40 -12.06
CA PRO A 252 -12.38 -4.62 -12.96
C PRO A 252 -13.66 -4.90 -12.17
N LYS A 253 -14.81 -4.53 -12.74
CA LYS A 253 -16.15 -4.68 -12.14
C LYS A 253 -16.33 -3.94 -10.81
N ALA A 254 -15.55 -2.92 -10.54
CA ALA A 254 -15.71 -2.01 -9.43
C ALA A 254 -15.95 -0.59 -9.94
N GLY A 255 -16.84 0.12 -9.29
CA GLY A 255 -17.13 1.54 -9.52
C GLY A 255 -16.38 2.43 -8.52
N HIS A 256 -17.09 3.45 -8.02
CA HIS A 256 -16.52 4.47 -7.13
C HIS A 256 -16.26 3.96 -5.69
N TRP A 257 -16.79 2.80 -5.32
CA TRP A 257 -16.74 2.25 -3.96
C TRP A 257 -16.07 0.87 -3.91
N PRO A 258 -14.81 0.71 -4.37
CA PRO A 258 -14.17 -0.60 -4.49
C PRO A 258 -14.11 -1.37 -3.16
N HIS A 259 -14.04 -0.68 -2.02
CA HIS A 259 -14.02 -1.29 -0.69
C HIS A 259 -15.39 -1.82 -0.22
N PHE A 260 -16.47 -1.46 -0.91
CA PHE A 260 -17.81 -2.06 -0.73
C PHE A 260 -18.14 -3.04 -1.85
N GLU A 261 -17.76 -2.74 -3.10
CA GLU A 261 -18.12 -3.53 -4.28
C GLU A 261 -17.25 -4.77 -4.47
N THR A 262 -15.97 -4.65 -4.19
CA THR A 262 -14.97 -5.73 -4.31
C THR A 262 -14.10 -5.80 -3.05
N PRO A 263 -14.71 -6.03 -1.86
CA PRO A 263 -14.01 -5.91 -0.59
C PRO A 263 -12.81 -6.85 -0.47
N GLU A 264 -12.93 -8.10 -0.92
CA GLU A 264 -11.85 -9.09 -0.83
C GLU A 264 -10.60 -8.64 -1.59
N VAL A 265 -10.74 -8.22 -2.85
CA VAL A 265 -9.62 -7.77 -3.68
C VAL A 265 -9.04 -6.47 -3.14
N THR A 266 -9.90 -5.52 -2.75
CA THR A 266 -9.48 -4.23 -2.19
C THR A 266 -8.70 -4.42 -0.90
N MET A 267 -9.22 -5.26 0.03
CA MET A 267 -8.56 -5.53 1.31
C MET A 267 -7.24 -6.27 1.12
N ARG A 268 -7.14 -7.17 0.14
CA ARG A 268 -5.92 -7.90 -0.18
C ARG A 268 -4.81 -6.94 -0.65
N TYR A 269 -5.11 -5.99 -1.55
CA TYR A 269 -4.15 -4.96 -1.97
C TYR A 269 -3.72 -4.07 -0.80
N ILE A 270 -4.65 -3.63 0.04
CA ILE A 270 -4.36 -2.81 1.22
C ILE A 270 -3.49 -3.59 2.22
N ALA A 271 -3.86 -4.85 2.51
CA ALA A 271 -3.11 -5.71 3.41
C ALA A 271 -1.68 -5.93 2.91
N SER A 272 -1.52 -6.28 1.64
CA SER A 272 -0.21 -6.47 1.02
C SER A 272 0.65 -5.21 1.08
N TYR A 273 0.08 -4.04 0.76
CA TYR A 273 0.80 -2.77 0.76
C TYR A 273 1.21 -2.31 2.17
N LEU A 274 0.35 -2.50 3.16
CA LEU A 274 0.60 -2.10 4.56
C LEU A 274 1.29 -3.18 5.39
N GLY A 275 1.57 -4.37 4.83
CA GLY A 275 2.14 -5.50 5.55
C GLY A 275 1.23 -6.03 6.64
N LEU A 276 -0.08 -6.05 6.37
CA LEU A 276 -1.07 -6.61 7.29
C LEU A 276 -1.22 -8.12 7.05
N PRO A 277 -1.64 -8.89 8.07
CA PRO A 277 -1.93 -10.31 7.91
C PRO A 277 -3.03 -10.53 6.87
N SER A 278 -2.83 -11.45 5.93
CA SER A 278 -3.85 -11.85 4.96
C SER A 278 -5.09 -12.40 5.67
N ILE A 279 -6.28 -12.12 5.12
CA ILE A 279 -7.56 -12.56 5.71
C ILE A 279 -7.81 -14.05 5.45
N ILE A 280 -7.06 -14.68 4.54
CA ILE A 280 -7.25 -16.07 4.12
C ILE A 280 -6.14 -16.93 4.73
N GLY A 281 -6.45 -17.58 5.83
CA GLY A 281 -6.00 -18.91 6.20
C GLY A 281 -4.51 -19.23 6.36
N GLU A 282 -3.60 -18.26 6.49
CA GLU A 282 -2.20 -18.55 6.79
C GLU A 282 -1.79 -18.08 8.19
N PRO A 283 -1.28 -18.98 9.05
CA PRO A 283 -0.96 -18.68 10.45
C PRO A 283 0.32 -17.87 10.66
N ASP A 284 1.02 -17.40 9.61
CA ASP A 284 2.38 -16.84 9.75
C ASP A 284 2.64 -15.58 8.91
N VAL A 285 1.86 -14.51 9.14
CA VAL A 285 2.26 -13.20 8.60
C VAL A 285 2.96 -12.42 9.70
N LEU A 286 4.25 -12.21 9.51
CA LEU A 286 5.07 -11.34 10.34
C LEU A 286 4.53 -9.91 10.30
N VAL A 287 3.95 -9.48 11.40
CA VAL A 287 3.61 -8.08 11.62
C VAL A 287 4.90 -7.33 11.93
N GLN A 288 5.55 -6.83 10.89
CA GLN A 288 6.71 -5.94 11.07
C GLN A 288 6.21 -4.52 11.39
N PRO A 289 6.89 -3.78 12.31
CA PRO A 289 6.63 -2.36 12.50
C PRO A 289 6.78 -1.59 11.17
N ALA A 290 5.97 -0.56 10.94
CA ALA A 290 6.01 0.21 9.70
C ALA A 290 7.39 0.81 9.41
N GLU A 291 8.08 1.26 10.46
CA GLU A 291 9.46 1.74 10.41
C GLU A 291 10.42 0.70 9.85
N VAL A 292 10.29 -0.56 10.28
CA VAL A 292 11.13 -1.67 9.78
C VAL A 292 10.83 -1.95 8.31
N THR A 293 9.56 -1.94 7.91
CA THR A 293 9.17 -2.11 6.50
C THR A 293 9.73 -1.00 5.61
N THR A 294 9.69 0.26 6.08
CA THR A 294 10.25 1.41 5.37
C THR A 294 11.77 1.30 5.24
N GLN A 295 12.47 0.97 6.33
CA GLN A 295 13.92 0.76 6.30
C GLN A 295 14.32 -0.36 5.32
N ILE A 296 13.57 -1.47 5.29
CA ILE A 296 13.80 -2.55 4.33
C ILE A 296 13.54 -2.07 2.90
N ALA A 297 12.47 -1.30 2.66
CA ALA A 297 12.15 -0.77 1.34
C ALA A 297 13.22 0.19 0.80
N GLU A 298 13.80 1.02 1.66
CA GLU A 298 14.96 1.88 1.32
C GLU A 298 16.19 1.05 0.99
N PHE A 299 16.51 0.05 1.82
CA PHE A 299 17.63 -0.86 1.58
C PHE A 299 17.47 -1.63 0.25
N LEU A 300 16.27 -2.05 -0.11
CA LEU A 300 15.98 -2.74 -1.36
C LEU A 300 16.37 -1.95 -2.61
N ALA A 301 16.45 -0.61 -2.55
CA ALA A 301 16.88 0.22 -3.68
C ALA A 301 18.27 -0.16 -4.21
N ASN A 302 19.15 -0.64 -3.33
CA ASN A 302 20.54 -1.01 -3.63
C ASN A 302 20.76 -2.52 -3.53
N SER A 303 19.72 -3.33 -3.70
CA SER A 303 19.79 -4.78 -3.61
C SER A 303 19.51 -5.46 -4.95
N GLN A 304 19.98 -6.71 -5.10
CA GLN A 304 19.75 -7.49 -6.32
C GLN A 304 18.28 -7.70 -6.62
N ILE A 305 17.45 -8.00 -5.61
CA ILE A 305 15.99 -8.25 -5.83
C ILE A 305 15.16 -6.99 -5.98
N GLY A 306 15.64 -5.84 -5.49
CA GLY A 306 14.97 -4.57 -5.57
C GLY A 306 15.32 -3.71 -6.78
N ASN A 307 16.23 -4.18 -7.63
CA ASN A 307 16.68 -3.45 -8.80
C ASN A 307 15.52 -3.14 -9.77
N GLY A 308 15.42 -1.87 -10.18
CA GLY A 308 14.35 -1.40 -11.09
C GLY A 308 12.95 -1.26 -10.46
N LEU A 309 12.78 -1.58 -9.17
CA LEU A 309 11.51 -1.40 -8.48
C LEU A 309 11.35 0.05 -7.99
N ASN A 310 10.17 0.62 -8.16
CA ASN A 310 9.84 1.90 -7.55
C ASN A 310 9.62 1.75 -6.02
N LEU A 311 9.53 2.88 -5.29
CA LEU A 311 9.41 2.85 -3.84
C LEU A 311 8.17 2.09 -3.35
N ALA A 312 7.02 2.25 -4.00
CA ALA A 312 5.79 1.54 -3.64
C ALA A 312 5.93 0.02 -3.81
N GLN A 313 6.56 -0.42 -4.89
CA GLN A 313 6.88 -1.82 -5.14
C GLN A 313 7.85 -2.38 -4.10
N ARG A 314 8.88 -1.61 -3.73
CA ARG A 314 9.82 -2.02 -2.67
C ARG A 314 9.14 -2.12 -1.30
N VAL A 315 8.23 -1.21 -0.96
CA VAL A 315 7.43 -1.30 0.27
C VAL A 315 6.58 -2.57 0.29
N ARG A 316 5.96 -2.92 -0.84
CA ARG A 316 5.19 -4.17 -0.95
C ARG A 316 6.07 -5.40 -0.80
N LEU A 317 7.21 -5.45 -1.50
CA LEU A 317 8.17 -6.56 -1.36
C LEU A 317 8.71 -6.65 0.09
N ALA A 318 9.05 -5.51 0.70
CA ALA A 318 9.55 -5.43 2.08
C ALA A 318 8.57 -6.04 3.09
N ALA A 319 7.26 -5.89 2.87
CA ALA A 319 6.22 -6.47 3.73
C ALA A 319 6.22 -8.02 3.75
N HIS A 320 6.80 -8.66 2.73
CA HIS A 320 6.92 -10.11 2.63
C HIS A 320 8.28 -10.65 3.11
N LEU A 321 9.22 -9.77 3.48
CA LEU A 321 10.56 -10.12 3.94
C LEU A 321 10.62 -10.20 5.47
N GLU A 322 11.23 -11.26 5.98
CA GLU A 322 11.45 -11.50 7.41
C GLU A 322 12.89 -11.19 7.79
N ARG A 323 13.08 -10.27 8.73
CA ARG A 323 14.43 -9.96 9.24
C ARG A 323 14.84 -11.01 10.27
N ARG A 324 15.97 -11.69 10.03
CA ARG A 324 16.59 -12.67 10.92
C ARG A 324 18.03 -12.29 11.19
N ARG A 325 18.46 -12.36 12.43
CA ARG A 325 19.84 -12.04 12.84
C ARG A 325 20.53 -13.28 13.39
N TYR A 326 21.77 -13.52 12.93
CA TYR A 326 22.58 -14.66 13.33
C TYR A 326 23.94 -14.19 13.85
N ALA A 327 24.37 -14.80 14.98
CA ALA A 327 25.68 -14.53 15.56
C ALA A 327 26.82 -15.07 14.65
N PRO A 328 28.05 -14.56 14.82
CA PRO A 328 29.22 -15.04 14.08
C PRO A 328 29.37 -16.56 14.06
N GLY A 329 29.68 -17.14 12.90
CA GLY A 329 29.90 -18.58 12.71
C GLY A 329 28.65 -19.47 12.84
N THR A 330 27.45 -18.88 13.09
CA THR A 330 26.21 -19.67 13.22
C THR A 330 25.87 -20.36 11.90
N LEU A 331 25.54 -21.65 11.96
CA LEU A 331 25.01 -22.40 10.83
C LEU A 331 23.54 -21.97 10.59
N VAL A 332 23.28 -21.35 9.47
CA VAL A 332 21.94 -20.85 9.07
C VAL A 332 21.13 -21.97 8.42
N ASP A 333 21.71 -22.64 7.42
CA ASP A 333 21.11 -23.79 6.71
C ASP A 333 22.17 -24.85 6.45
N ARG A 334 21.75 -26.11 6.39
CA ARG A 334 22.61 -27.26 6.06
C ARG A 334 22.36 -27.75 4.65
N THR A 335 23.42 -28.31 4.04
CA THR A 335 23.30 -29.09 2.82
C THR A 335 22.24 -30.20 2.99
N ASN A 336 21.48 -30.45 1.95
CA ASN A 336 20.36 -31.40 1.90
C ASN A 336 19.18 -31.09 2.84
N GLN A 337 19.17 -29.93 3.52
CA GLN A 337 18.03 -29.47 4.27
C GLN A 337 16.91 -29.03 3.32
N GLU A 338 15.67 -29.37 3.67
CA GLU A 338 14.49 -28.81 3.01
C GLU A 338 14.30 -27.37 3.48
N SER A 339 14.54 -26.41 2.60
CA SER A 339 14.35 -24.98 2.86
C SER A 339 14.09 -24.28 1.54
N THR A 340 13.00 -23.54 1.46
CA THR A 340 12.58 -22.78 0.28
C THR A 340 12.77 -21.28 0.46
N ASP A 341 13.52 -20.86 1.48
CA ASP A 341 13.77 -19.45 1.77
C ASP A 341 14.86 -18.90 0.83
N LEU A 342 14.59 -17.75 0.23
CA LEU A 342 15.59 -16.87 -0.36
C LEU A 342 16.12 -15.94 0.73
N TYR A 343 17.42 -15.81 0.83
CA TYR A 343 18.05 -14.87 1.76
C TYR A 343 18.68 -13.70 0.99
N LEU A 344 18.38 -12.49 1.46
CA LEU A 344 19.07 -11.26 1.05
C LEU A 344 19.88 -10.77 2.24
N VAL A 345 21.20 -10.62 2.06
CA VAL A 345 22.06 -10.09 3.12
C VAL A 345 21.80 -8.60 3.29
N GLN A 346 21.39 -8.19 4.49
CA GLN A 346 21.20 -6.79 4.83
C GLN A 346 22.47 -6.19 5.45
N GLU A 347 23.06 -6.88 6.43
CA GLU A 347 24.27 -6.46 7.14
C GLU A 347 25.17 -7.68 7.38
N GLY A 348 26.48 -7.48 7.44
CA GLY A 348 27.45 -8.54 7.62
C GLY A 348 27.66 -9.37 6.36
N SER A 349 27.99 -10.65 6.53
CA SER A 349 28.26 -11.57 5.41
C SER A 349 27.72 -12.97 5.69
N LEU A 350 27.38 -13.69 4.62
CA LEU A 350 26.95 -15.09 4.67
C LEU A 350 27.90 -15.93 3.83
N GLU A 351 28.52 -16.94 4.42
CA GLU A 351 29.45 -17.83 3.80
C GLU A 351 28.74 -19.08 3.28
N ILE A 352 29.07 -19.49 2.06
CA ILE A 352 28.58 -20.71 1.41
C ILE A 352 29.74 -21.74 1.41
N TRP A 353 29.53 -22.85 2.11
CA TRP A 353 30.52 -23.91 2.26
C TRP A 353 30.09 -25.17 1.50
N SER A 354 31.07 -25.87 0.87
CA SER A 354 30.81 -27.15 0.23
C SER A 354 30.33 -28.20 1.26
N PRO A 355 29.54 -29.19 0.83
CA PRO A 355 29.30 -30.35 1.70
C PRO A 355 30.63 -31.02 2.05
N PRO A 356 30.77 -31.62 3.26
CA PRO A 356 31.95 -32.43 3.59
C PRO A 356 31.99 -33.68 2.72
N ILE A 357 33.20 -34.14 2.41
CA ILE A 357 33.38 -35.43 1.77
C ILE A 357 33.08 -36.54 2.80
N GLU A 358 32.44 -37.61 2.35
CA GLU A 358 32.07 -38.72 3.23
C GLU A 358 33.31 -39.30 3.94
N GLY A 359 33.30 -39.27 5.28
CA GLY A 359 34.40 -39.70 6.13
C GLY A 359 35.45 -38.61 6.48
N ASP A 360 35.35 -37.40 5.95
CA ASP A 360 36.25 -36.29 6.26
C ASP A 360 35.49 -34.98 6.51
N PRO A 361 35.10 -34.71 7.76
CA PRO A 361 34.39 -33.48 8.14
C PRO A 361 35.16 -32.19 7.84
N ASP A 362 36.49 -32.25 7.83
CA ASP A 362 37.39 -31.10 7.62
C ASP A 362 37.64 -30.78 6.13
N SER A 363 37.03 -31.56 5.23
CA SER A 363 37.11 -31.36 3.78
C SER A 363 36.25 -30.21 3.25
N GLN A 364 35.43 -29.59 4.11
CA GLN A 364 34.61 -28.46 3.71
C GLN A 364 35.47 -27.29 3.22
N ARG A 365 35.05 -26.68 2.12
CA ARG A 365 35.70 -25.49 1.54
C ARG A 365 34.73 -24.35 1.39
N LEU A 366 35.20 -23.15 1.68
CA LEU A 366 34.46 -21.92 1.38
C LEU A 366 34.34 -21.78 -0.14
N LEU A 367 33.13 -21.81 -0.65
CA LEU A 367 32.81 -21.66 -2.07
C LEU A 367 32.68 -20.19 -2.46
N MET A 368 31.98 -19.42 -1.64
CA MET A 368 31.82 -17.98 -1.85
C MET A 368 31.30 -17.30 -0.59
N THR A 369 31.46 -15.99 -0.53
CA THR A 369 30.87 -15.10 0.49
C THR A 369 29.85 -14.22 -0.17
N VAL A 370 28.64 -14.15 0.40
CA VAL A 370 27.54 -13.30 0.00
C VAL A 370 27.52 -12.08 0.93
N VAL A 371 27.54 -10.88 0.35
CA VAL A 371 27.62 -9.63 1.11
C VAL A 371 26.34 -8.80 0.97
N SER A 372 26.28 -7.67 1.70
CA SER A 372 25.13 -6.77 1.71
C SER A 372 24.60 -6.46 0.30
N GLY A 373 23.28 -6.54 0.11
CA GLY A 373 22.58 -6.35 -1.16
C GLY A 373 22.49 -7.57 -2.06
N GLN A 374 23.22 -8.65 -1.74
CA GLN A 374 23.23 -9.88 -2.54
C GLN A 374 22.29 -10.94 -1.96
N ILE A 375 21.79 -11.82 -2.85
CA ILE A 375 20.88 -12.92 -2.48
C ILE A 375 21.59 -14.28 -2.51
N THR A 376 21.02 -15.26 -1.79
CA THR A 376 21.33 -16.69 -1.91
C THR A 376 20.11 -17.54 -1.57
N GLY A 377 20.14 -18.84 -1.89
CA GLY A 377 19.01 -19.76 -1.71
C GLY A 377 18.01 -19.72 -2.86
N GLU A 378 18.35 -19.05 -3.96
CA GLU A 378 17.50 -18.91 -5.15
C GLU A 378 17.20 -20.25 -5.83
N MET A 379 18.11 -21.22 -5.78
CA MET A 379 17.90 -22.53 -6.40
C MET A 379 16.72 -23.25 -5.74
N SER A 380 16.78 -23.47 -4.44
CA SER A 380 15.71 -24.15 -3.71
C SER A 380 14.40 -23.34 -3.68
N LEU A 381 14.46 -22.00 -3.73
CA LEU A 381 13.26 -21.18 -3.94
C LEU A 381 12.57 -21.49 -5.26
N LEU A 382 13.32 -21.62 -6.37
CA LEU A 382 12.78 -21.80 -7.72
C LEU A 382 12.33 -23.24 -8.00
N ASP A 383 13.19 -24.22 -7.72
CA ASP A 383 12.95 -25.63 -8.05
C ASP A 383 12.27 -26.44 -6.93
N GLY A 384 12.27 -25.92 -5.68
CA GLY A 384 11.76 -26.64 -4.50
C GLY A 384 12.69 -27.73 -4.02
N GLY A 385 13.94 -27.72 -4.50
CA GLY A 385 14.97 -28.68 -4.12
C GLY A 385 15.53 -28.43 -2.72
N ARG A 386 16.45 -29.31 -2.34
CA ARG A 386 17.17 -29.18 -1.08
C ARG A 386 18.36 -28.21 -1.22
N ARG A 387 18.85 -27.69 -0.09
CA ARG A 387 20.05 -26.86 -0.06
C ARG A 387 21.27 -27.60 -0.66
N SER A 388 21.95 -26.93 -1.57
CA SER A 388 23.14 -27.49 -2.24
C SER A 388 24.45 -27.32 -1.44
N ALA A 389 24.45 -26.47 -0.42
CA ALA A 389 25.61 -26.09 0.38
C ALA A 389 25.21 -25.70 1.80
N ASP A 390 26.17 -25.70 2.73
CA ASP A 390 26.00 -25.14 4.07
C ASP A 390 26.05 -23.60 4.00
N LEU A 391 25.18 -22.94 4.73
CA LEU A 391 25.16 -21.48 4.88
C LEU A 391 25.56 -21.12 6.31
N ARG A 392 26.62 -20.31 6.48
CA ARG A 392 27.10 -19.87 7.80
C ARG A 392 27.25 -18.36 7.87
N ALA A 393 26.92 -17.79 9.02
CA ALA A 393 27.18 -16.39 9.29
C ALA A 393 28.69 -16.14 9.32
N GLY A 394 29.15 -15.07 8.67
CA GLY A 394 30.55 -14.69 8.65
C GLY A 394 31.11 -14.22 10.01
N GLU A 395 32.33 -13.72 10.05
CA GLU A 395 33.05 -13.36 11.28
C GLU A 395 32.36 -12.26 12.10
N ASP A 396 31.62 -11.33 11.45
CA ASP A 396 30.86 -10.25 12.11
C ASP A 396 29.38 -10.62 12.36
N GLY A 397 28.98 -11.86 12.06
CA GLY A 397 27.58 -12.28 12.02
C GLY A 397 26.87 -11.80 10.77
N VAL A 398 25.54 -12.01 10.71
CA VAL A 398 24.75 -11.61 9.55
C VAL A 398 23.32 -11.24 9.94
N THR A 399 22.81 -10.18 9.33
CA THR A 399 21.37 -9.85 9.31
C THR A 399 20.83 -10.19 7.92
N LEU A 400 19.87 -11.11 7.87
CA LEU A 400 19.23 -11.61 6.65
C LEU A 400 17.80 -11.10 6.54
N LEU A 401 17.38 -10.84 5.32
CA LEU A 401 15.98 -10.69 4.95
C LEU A 401 15.55 -11.96 4.21
N ALA A 402 14.69 -12.77 4.83
CA ALA A 402 14.22 -14.02 4.30
C ALA A 402 12.92 -13.85 3.54
N LEU A 403 12.85 -14.36 2.29
CA LEU A 403 11.64 -14.41 1.47
C LEU A 403 11.26 -15.88 1.27
N ARG A 404 10.12 -16.29 1.84
CA ARG A 404 9.57 -17.63 1.65
C ARG A 404 8.97 -17.79 0.25
N ARG A 405 9.09 -18.99 -0.33
CA ARG A 405 8.53 -19.32 -1.65
C ARG A 405 7.04 -19.03 -1.76
N GLU A 406 6.27 -19.41 -0.73
CA GLU A 406 4.82 -19.21 -0.67
C GLU A 406 4.46 -17.71 -0.70
N ARG A 407 5.25 -16.88 -0.01
CA ARG A 407 5.05 -15.42 0.00
C ARG A 407 5.38 -14.78 -1.34
N LEU A 408 6.43 -15.26 -2.02
CA LEU A 408 6.74 -14.79 -3.38
C LEU A 408 5.64 -15.19 -4.37
N ARG A 409 5.08 -16.39 -4.24
CA ARG A 409 3.95 -16.83 -5.07
C ARG A 409 2.71 -15.98 -4.82
N ALA A 410 2.33 -15.77 -3.55
CA ALA A 410 1.21 -14.92 -3.20
C ALA A 410 1.41 -13.49 -3.72
N LEU A 411 2.61 -12.93 -3.59
CA LEU A 411 2.95 -11.61 -4.15
C LEU A 411 2.80 -11.59 -5.68
N ALA A 412 3.22 -12.64 -6.38
CA ALA A 412 3.13 -12.72 -7.83
C ALA A 412 1.69 -12.95 -8.32
N GLU A 413 0.85 -13.63 -7.55
CA GLU A 413 -0.58 -13.78 -7.81
C GLU A 413 -1.33 -12.46 -7.61
N ASP A 414 -1.00 -11.71 -6.54
CA ASP A 414 -1.59 -10.41 -6.22
C ASP A 414 -1.12 -9.28 -7.14
N ASP A 415 0.16 -9.31 -7.53
CA ASP A 415 0.81 -8.34 -8.40
C ASP A 415 1.73 -9.04 -9.40
N PRO A 416 1.18 -9.51 -10.54
CA PRO A 416 1.97 -10.19 -11.55
C PRO A 416 3.13 -9.35 -12.11
N ALA A 417 2.99 -8.02 -12.16
CA ALA A 417 4.06 -7.14 -12.62
C ALA A 417 5.23 -7.09 -11.64
N LEU A 418 4.95 -6.94 -10.35
CA LEU A 418 5.95 -6.96 -9.29
C LEU A 418 6.57 -8.36 -9.16
N GLY A 419 5.74 -9.41 -9.13
CA GLY A 419 6.21 -10.78 -9.06
C GLY A 419 7.16 -11.13 -10.20
N ASN A 420 6.81 -10.74 -11.44
CA ASN A 420 7.66 -10.93 -12.61
C ASN A 420 8.99 -10.16 -12.50
N ALA A 421 8.96 -8.89 -12.06
CA ALA A 421 10.17 -8.10 -11.86
C ALA A 421 11.11 -8.73 -10.82
N VAL A 422 10.58 -9.19 -9.68
CA VAL A 422 11.35 -9.88 -8.63
C VAL A 422 11.94 -11.19 -9.16
N LEU A 423 11.15 -12.02 -9.86
CA LEU A 423 11.62 -13.26 -10.46
C LEU A 423 12.70 -13.01 -11.51
N TRP A 424 12.57 -11.97 -12.33
CA TRP A 424 13.58 -11.58 -13.30
C TRP A 424 14.90 -11.17 -12.63
N ASN A 425 14.81 -10.42 -11.54
CA ASN A 425 15.98 -10.01 -10.76
C ASN A 425 16.70 -11.22 -10.12
N ILE A 426 15.94 -12.18 -9.58
CA ILE A 426 16.48 -13.45 -9.05
C ILE A 426 17.15 -14.25 -10.18
N ALA A 427 16.50 -14.41 -11.32
CA ALA A 427 17.06 -15.12 -12.48
C ALA A 427 18.34 -14.46 -13.00
N THR A 428 18.39 -13.12 -13.01
CA THR A 428 19.58 -12.36 -13.43
C THR A 428 20.75 -12.59 -12.46
N ALA A 429 20.51 -12.61 -11.16
CA ALA A 429 21.53 -12.91 -10.15
C ALA A 429 22.06 -14.34 -10.30
N LEU A 430 21.18 -15.32 -10.54
CA LEU A 430 21.54 -16.71 -10.79
C LEU A 430 22.37 -16.86 -12.08
N ALA A 431 21.98 -16.21 -13.17
CA ALA A 431 22.70 -16.23 -14.44
C ALA A 431 24.13 -15.66 -14.31
N LEU A 432 24.28 -14.56 -13.55
CA LEU A 432 25.60 -13.98 -13.28
C LEU A 432 26.47 -14.95 -12.48
N ARG A 433 25.91 -15.57 -11.45
CA ARG A 433 26.61 -16.56 -10.61
C ARG A 433 27.06 -17.76 -11.42
N LEU A 434 26.23 -18.29 -12.31
CA LEU A 434 26.55 -19.37 -13.20
C LEU A 434 27.71 -19.02 -14.16
N ARG A 435 27.72 -17.81 -14.73
CA ARG A 435 28.82 -17.34 -15.58
C ARG A 435 30.12 -17.27 -14.81
N LEU A 436 30.14 -16.78 -13.58
CA LEU A 436 31.32 -16.72 -12.73
C LEU A 436 31.84 -18.12 -12.40
N ALA A 437 30.95 -19.06 -12.05
CA ALA A 437 31.32 -20.45 -11.79
C ALA A 437 31.96 -21.14 -13.02
N ASN A 438 31.35 -20.96 -14.20
CA ASN A 438 31.89 -21.49 -15.45
C ASN A 438 33.28 -20.90 -15.77
N TRP A 439 33.50 -19.62 -15.50
CA TRP A 439 34.77 -18.95 -15.71
C TRP A 439 35.86 -19.49 -14.79
N GLN A 440 35.54 -19.70 -13.51
CA GLN A 440 36.42 -20.30 -12.53
C GLN A 440 36.81 -21.76 -12.92
N GLN A 441 35.82 -22.54 -13.36
CA GLN A 441 36.03 -23.91 -13.82
C GLN A 441 36.96 -23.96 -15.03
N GLN A 442 36.80 -23.08 -16.02
CA GLN A 442 37.69 -22.99 -17.17
C GLN A 442 39.14 -22.62 -16.76
N GLY A 443 39.30 -21.74 -15.78
CA GLY A 443 40.59 -21.38 -15.19
C GLY A 443 41.31 -22.59 -14.59
N LEU A 444 40.58 -23.37 -13.77
CA LEU A 444 41.10 -24.59 -13.15
C LEU A 444 41.48 -25.64 -14.19
N VAL A 445 40.69 -25.86 -15.23
CA VAL A 445 41.02 -26.80 -16.33
C VAL A 445 42.30 -26.38 -17.03
N ARG A 446 42.53 -25.11 -17.31
CA ARG A 446 43.74 -24.58 -17.91
C ARG A 446 44.97 -24.82 -17.00
N GLN A 447 44.84 -24.55 -15.71
CA GLN A 447 45.92 -24.80 -14.73
C GLN A 447 46.28 -26.27 -14.67
N LEU A 448 45.30 -27.19 -14.64
CA LEU A 448 45.55 -28.63 -14.67
C LEU A 448 46.22 -29.11 -15.97
N GLN A 449 45.91 -28.49 -17.11
CA GLN A 449 46.55 -28.77 -18.38
C GLN A 449 48.01 -28.35 -18.38
N VAL A 450 48.34 -27.20 -17.80
CA VAL A 450 49.72 -26.71 -17.66
C VAL A 450 50.53 -27.64 -16.76
N LEU A 451 50.02 -27.99 -15.57
CA LEU A 451 50.69 -28.91 -14.64
C LEU A 451 50.94 -30.29 -15.24
N ARG A 452 49.98 -30.83 -16.01
CA ARG A 452 50.18 -32.11 -16.75
C ARG A 452 51.26 -32.02 -17.83
N GLN A 453 51.44 -30.88 -18.47
CA GLN A 453 52.50 -30.68 -19.46
C GLN A 453 53.88 -30.57 -18.80
N GLU A 454 53.96 -29.97 -17.60
CA GLU A 454 55.20 -29.89 -16.81
C GLU A 454 55.63 -31.25 -16.23
N GLU A 455 54.67 -32.12 -15.87
CA GLU A 455 54.97 -33.50 -15.41
C GLU A 455 55.44 -34.47 -16.53
N LEU A 456 55.18 -34.09 -17.78
CA LEU A 456 55.56 -34.91 -18.96
C LEU A 456 56.88 -34.44 -19.60
N GLN A 457 57.53 -33.40 -19.10
CA GLN A 457 58.90 -32.94 -19.46
C GLN A 457 59.92 -33.33 -18.40
#